data_6c36c4349e151e724ddbea17d1fbead7
#
_entry.id   6c36c4349e151e724ddbea17d1fbead7
#
_cell.length_a   1.000
_cell.length_b   1.000
_cell.length_c   1.000
_cell.angle_alpha   90.00
_cell.angle_beta   90.00
_cell.angle_gamma   90.00
#
_symmetry.space_group_name_H-M   'P 1'
#
loop_
_entity.id
_entity.type
_entity.pdbx_description
1 polymer ?
#
loop_
_entity_poly.entity_id
_entity_poly.type
_entity_poly.pdbx_seq_one_letter_code
_entity_poly.pdbx_strand_id
1 'polypeptide(L)'
;MEPAEKEVEVGEYKVNYASAGNGEPLFMLHGSEPRESWRVWEPLLPLADTYRVIAPDLLGHGKSSRPTETPDHGGQARMLKDLADKLGVDRAAMLGGGWGGQVALEYALEWPDSVSSLVLVASAYDTEQLPRLQALRKPTLIIYAEDDMVTQLKAGYLLRDAIGTSRLEVLEAVARDPRYDFRMSHRLQSFRAPQVLQLTRSFLSRPSAMVAEPPEMENELRGQALRKDDEKDGPIWKKSAP
;
A
#
# COMPACT_ATOMS: atom_id res chain seq x y z
N MET A 1 -10.96 15.68 10.94
CA MET A 1 -10.25 15.56 12.26
C MET A 1 -8.76 15.73 11.98
N GLU A 2 -8.09 16.61 12.72
CA GLU A 2 -6.63 16.79 12.57
C GLU A 2 -5.92 15.64 13.28
N PRO A 3 -4.97 14.92 12.63
CA PRO A 3 -4.27 13.83 13.27
C PRO A 3 -3.26 14.35 14.29
N ALA A 4 -3.05 13.61 15.36
CA ALA A 4 -1.98 13.87 16.30
C ALA A 4 -0.68 13.23 15.82
N GLU A 5 0.35 14.03 15.55
CA GLU A 5 1.70 13.52 15.36
C GLU A 5 2.30 13.09 16.72
N LYS A 6 2.90 11.92 16.75
CA LYS A 6 3.52 11.30 17.91
C LYS A 6 4.86 10.67 17.54
N GLU A 7 5.69 10.51 18.52
CA GLU A 7 6.98 9.84 18.39
C GLU A 7 7.09 8.73 19.44
N VAL A 8 7.67 7.61 19.06
CA VAL A 8 7.89 6.46 19.95
C VAL A 8 9.23 5.81 19.66
N GLU A 9 9.90 5.31 20.69
CA GLU A 9 11.13 4.53 20.54
C GLU A 9 10.79 3.07 20.24
N VAL A 10 11.33 2.57 19.12
CA VAL A 10 11.17 1.20 18.62
C VAL A 10 12.58 0.63 18.45
N GLY A 11 13.02 -0.22 19.38
CA GLY A 11 14.41 -0.65 19.43
C GLY A 11 15.35 0.56 19.60
N GLU A 12 16.27 0.73 18.68
CA GLU A 12 17.20 1.86 18.63
C GLU A 12 16.69 3.06 17.82
N TYR A 13 15.50 2.94 17.22
CA TYR A 13 14.96 3.95 16.31
C TYR A 13 13.84 4.76 16.95
N LYS A 14 13.79 6.03 16.61
CA LYS A 14 12.65 6.91 16.85
C LYS A 14 11.73 6.81 15.64
N VAL A 15 10.49 6.44 15.84
CA VAL A 15 9.46 6.34 14.81
C VAL A 15 8.43 7.44 15.04
N ASN A 16 8.32 8.35 14.08
CA ASN A 16 7.24 9.33 14.02
C ASN A 16 6.03 8.71 13.35
N TYR A 17 4.85 8.99 13.88
CA TYR A 17 3.58 8.56 13.25
C TYR A 17 2.46 9.54 13.53
N ALA A 18 1.54 9.64 12.57
CA ALA A 18 0.27 10.32 12.76
C ALA A 18 -0.78 9.34 13.25
N SER A 19 -1.64 9.76 14.16
CA SER A 19 -2.75 8.94 14.65
C SER A 19 -4.03 9.77 14.74
N ALA A 20 -5.15 9.19 14.28
CA ALA A 20 -6.48 9.77 14.35
C ALA A 20 -7.54 8.67 14.49
N GLY A 21 -8.66 9.00 15.13
CA GLY A 21 -9.75 8.06 15.36
C GLY A 21 -9.47 7.06 16.49
N ASN A 22 -10.46 6.20 16.78
CA ASN A 22 -10.42 5.27 17.92
C ASN A 22 -11.07 3.90 17.64
N GLY A 23 -11.37 3.60 16.36
CA GLY A 23 -11.95 2.30 15.96
C GLY A 23 -10.90 1.20 15.82
N GLU A 24 -11.20 0.21 14.98
CA GLU A 24 -10.26 -0.86 14.63
C GLU A 24 -8.97 -0.28 14.04
N PRO A 25 -7.80 -0.82 14.39
CA PRO A 25 -6.53 -0.31 13.90
C PRO A 25 -6.38 -0.44 12.39
N LEU A 26 -5.91 0.64 11.75
CA LEU A 26 -5.56 0.72 10.34
C LEU A 26 -4.17 1.36 10.18
N PHE A 27 -3.18 0.56 9.80
CA PHE A 27 -1.89 1.10 9.40
C PHE A 27 -1.93 1.64 7.97
N MET A 28 -1.34 2.82 7.74
CA MET A 28 -1.19 3.42 6.40
C MET A 28 0.30 3.64 6.11
N LEU A 29 0.85 2.89 5.14
CA LEU A 29 2.27 2.82 4.84
C LEU A 29 2.57 3.52 3.53
N HIS A 30 3.37 4.58 3.57
CA HIS A 30 3.74 5.38 2.41
C HIS A 30 4.81 4.69 1.54
N GLY A 31 5.06 5.22 0.34
CA GLY A 31 6.09 4.75 -0.58
C GLY A 31 7.51 5.14 -0.19
N SER A 32 8.46 4.98 -1.11
CA SER A 32 9.89 5.17 -0.87
C SER A 32 10.47 6.44 -1.49
N GLU A 33 9.65 7.36 -2.02
CA GLU A 33 10.20 8.60 -2.58
C GLU A 33 10.87 9.45 -1.48
N PRO A 34 11.98 10.16 -1.78
CA PRO A 34 12.82 10.80 -0.77
C PRO A 34 12.13 11.80 0.17
N ARG A 35 10.98 12.32 -0.23
CA ARG A 35 10.18 13.29 0.56
C ARG A 35 8.87 12.74 1.05
N GLU A 36 8.63 11.43 0.88
CA GLU A 36 7.41 10.83 1.38
C GLU A 36 7.42 10.74 2.91
N SER A 37 6.23 10.79 3.43
CA SER A 37 5.93 10.68 4.85
C SER A 37 4.46 10.27 4.99
N TRP A 38 3.99 10.09 6.20
CA TRP A 38 2.58 9.83 6.49
C TRP A 38 1.62 10.83 5.82
N ARG A 39 2.09 12.04 5.47
CA ARG A 39 1.26 13.12 4.89
C ARG A 39 0.66 12.78 3.53
N VAL A 40 1.21 11.81 2.81
CA VAL A 40 0.60 11.33 1.55
C VAL A 40 -0.79 10.75 1.76
N TRP A 41 -1.12 10.40 3.01
CA TRP A 41 -2.40 9.86 3.43
C TRP A 41 -3.40 10.90 3.95
N GLU A 42 -3.03 12.19 4.00
CA GLU A 42 -3.95 13.26 4.45
C GLU A 42 -5.31 13.20 3.74
N PRO A 43 -5.41 12.94 2.43
CA PRO A 43 -6.70 12.84 1.75
C PRO A 43 -7.57 11.64 2.20
N LEU A 44 -6.97 10.63 2.84
CA LEU A 44 -7.64 9.44 3.33
C LEU A 44 -7.91 9.47 4.85
N LEU A 45 -7.53 10.54 5.53
CA LEU A 45 -7.83 10.72 6.96
C LEU A 45 -9.32 10.63 7.33
N PRO A 46 -10.30 10.88 6.43
CA PRO A 46 -11.70 10.59 6.74
C PRO A 46 -12.00 9.12 7.10
N LEU A 47 -11.06 8.18 6.87
CA LEU A 47 -11.17 6.81 7.43
C LEU A 47 -11.11 6.80 8.96
N ALA A 48 -10.54 7.82 9.59
CA ALA A 48 -10.49 7.97 11.05
C ALA A 48 -11.86 8.18 11.71
N ASP A 49 -12.90 8.46 10.93
CA ASP A 49 -14.29 8.48 11.42
C ASP A 49 -14.74 7.09 11.92
N THR A 50 -14.10 6.01 11.43
CA THR A 50 -14.46 4.62 11.74
C THR A 50 -13.30 3.81 12.30
N TYR A 51 -12.05 4.12 11.86
CA TYR A 51 -10.85 3.37 12.21
C TYR A 51 -9.91 4.18 13.11
N ARG A 52 -9.09 3.49 13.90
CA ARG A 52 -7.91 4.09 14.50
C ARG A 52 -6.79 4.09 13.44
N VAL A 53 -6.68 5.17 12.70
CA VAL A 53 -5.59 5.37 11.73
C VAL A 53 -4.26 5.51 12.47
N ILE A 54 -3.24 4.79 12.00
CA ILE A 54 -1.86 4.85 12.44
C ILE A 54 -0.99 4.91 11.17
N ALA A 55 -0.42 6.06 10.89
CA ALA A 55 0.37 6.31 9.70
C ALA A 55 1.81 6.64 10.10
N PRO A 56 2.73 5.66 10.16
CA PRO A 56 4.13 5.91 10.49
C PRO A 56 4.88 6.53 9.31
N ASP A 57 5.87 7.34 9.63
CA ASP A 57 6.99 7.59 8.74
C ASP A 57 7.90 6.35 8.79
N LEU A 58 8.08 5.67 7.67
CA LEU A 58 8.99 4.52 7.58
C LEU A 58 10.44 4.97 7.84
N LEU A 59 11.29 4.09 8.32
CA LEU A 59 12.70 4.43 8.59
C LEU A 59 13.37 4.98 7.33
N GLY A 60 14.16 6.05 7.51
CA GLY A 60 14.75 6.79 6.40
C GLY A 60 13.86 7.90 5.83
N HIS A 61 12.60 8.03 6.28
CA HIS A 61 11.63 8.99 5.75
C HIS A 61 11.04 9.90 6.83
N GLY A 62 10.43 10.98 6.38
CA GLY A 62 9.73 11.94 7.23
C GLY A 62 10.56 12.39 8.43
N LYS A 63 9.99 12.25 9.64
CA LYS A 63 10.62 12.60 10.92
C LYS A 63 11.17 11.37 11.67
N SER A 64 11.02 10.16 11.12
CA SER A 64 11.60 8.95 11.71
C SER A 64 13.10 8.91 11.56
N SER A 65 13.77 8.07 12.38
CA SER A 65 15.22 7.85 12.33
C SER A 65 15.68 7.52 10.90
N ARG A 66 16.88 8.00 10.58
CA ARG A 66 17.57 7.76 9.31
C ARG A 66 18.79 6.89 9.56
N PRO A 67 18.63 5.55 9.54
CA PRO A 67 19.78 4.66 9.63
C PRO A 67 20.74 4.86 8.46
N THR A 68 22.01 4.49 8.64
CA THR A 68 23.04 4.58 7.58
C THR A 68 22.61 3.85 6.32
N GLU A 69 22.01 2.68 6.50
CA GLU A 69 21.35 1.92 5.44
C GLU A 69 19.86 1.84 5.73
N THR A 70 19.06 2.38 4.82
CA THR A 70 17.59 2.27 4.95
C THR A 70 17.21 0.80 4.85
N PRO A 71 16.47 0.26 5.84
CA PRO A 71 16.05 -1.13 5.78
C PRO A 71 15.21 -1.42 4.54
N ASP A 72 15.36 -2.62 3.99
CA ASP A 72 14.49 -3.16 2.96
C ASP A 72 13.03 -3.34 3.48
N HIS A 73 12.15 -3.83 2.62
CA HIS A 73 10.75 -4.07 2.99
C HIS A 73 10.59 -5.03 4.19
N GLY A 74 11.48 -6.04 4.31
CA GLY A 74 11.50 -6.97 5.44
C GLY A 74 11.94 -6.29 6.75
N GLY A 75 12.97 -5.44 6.68
CA GLY A 75 13.42 -4.63 7.82
C GLY A 75 12.37 -3.62 8.29
N GLN A 76 11.68 -2.98 7.35
CA GLN A 76 10.56 -2.09 7.66
C GLN A 76 9.37 -2.85 8.26
N ALA A 77 9.07 -4.05 7.77
CA ALA A 77 8.00 -4.89 8.32
C ALA A 77 8.30 -5.30 9.78
N ARG A 78 9.55 -5.62 10.10
CA ARG A 78 9.97 -5.89 11.50
C ARG A 78 9.81 -4.66 12.38
N MET A 79 10.31 -3.50 11.94
CA MET A 79 10.09 -2.23 12.66
C MET A 79 8.61 -1.96 12.89
N LEU A 80 7.78 -2.21 11.88
CA LEU A 80 6.33 -2.01 11.98
C LEU A 80 5.69 -2.98 12.99
N LYS A 81 6.19 -4.22 13.09
CA LYS A 81 5.74 -5.19 14.11
C LYS A 81 6.07 -4.69 15.51
N ASP A 82 7.29 -4.24 15.72
CA ASP A 82 7.72 -3.70 17.01
C ASP A 82 6.92 -2.43 17.37
N LEU A 83 6.61 -1.58 16.38
CA LEU A 83 5.73 -0.42 16.57
C LEU A 83 4.32 -0.86 16.98
N ALA A 84 3.74 -1.85 16.30
CA ALA A 84 2.42 -2.38 16.62
C ALA A 84 2.38 -2.89 18.07
N ASP A 85 3.39 -3.64 18.50
CA ASP A 85 3.51 -4.16 19.87
C ASP A 85 3.60 -3.02 20.89
N LYS A 86 4.40 -2.00 20.63
CA LYS A 86 4.52 -0.80 21.50
C LYS A 86 3.21 -0.03 21.63
N LEU A 87 2.37 -0.04 20.59
CA LEU A 87 1.08 0.66 20.56
C LEU A 87 -0.09 -0.22 21.05
N GLY A 88 0.19 -1.47 21.48
CA GLY A 88 -0.83 -2.44 21.90
C GLY A 88 -1.77 -2.82 20.77
N VAL A 89 -1.25 -3.00 19.55
CA VAL A 89 -2.01 -3.36 18.36
C VAL A 89 -1.70 -4.80 17.98
N ASP A 90 -2.53 -5.74 18.43
CA ASP A 90 -2.37 -7.17 18.14
C ASP A 90 -2.76 -7.50 16.69
N ARG A 91 -3.76 -6.76 16.15
CA ARG A 91 -4.28 -7.00 14.81
C ARG A 91 -4.77 -5.71 14.17
N ALA A 92 -4.45 -5.52 12.89
CA ALA A 92 -4.82 -4.33 12.13
C ALA A 92 -5.18 -4.65 10.68
N ALA A 93 -5.99 -3.77 10.05
CA ALA A 93 -5.98 -3.64 8.60
C ALA A 93 -4.73 -2.86 8.18
N MET A 94 -4.22 -3.12 6.97
CA MET A 94 -3.05 -2.43 6.43
C MET A 94 -3.37 -1.85 5.07
N LEU A 95 -3.03 -0.58 4.88
CA LEU A 95 -3.11 0.13 3.61
C LEU A 95 -1.71 0.56 3.23
N GLY A 96 -1.22 0.11 2.09
CA GLY A 96 0.12 0.44 1.61
C GLY A 96 0.11 0.98 0.20
N GLY A 97 0.84 2.08 -0.05
CA GLY A 97 1.04 2.68 -1.36
C GLY A 97 2.45 2.43 -1.88
N GLY A 98 2.58 2.09 -3.18
CA GLY A 98 3.88 1.85 -3.77
C GLY A 98 4.72 0.84 -2.99
N TRP A 99 5.90 1.26 -2.54
CA TRP A 99 6.79 0.43 -1.70
C TRP A 99 6.17 0.10 -0.33
N GLY A 100 5.35 0.99 0.25
CA GLY A 100 4.63 0.69 1.49
C GLY A 100 3.65 -0.49 1.35
N GLY A 101 3.15 -0.74 0.15
CA GLY A 101 2.38 -1.95 -0.15
C GLY A 101 3.23 -3.21 -0.08
N GLN A 102 4.47 -3.17 -0.56
CA GLN A 102 5.42 -4.27 -0.43
C GLN A 102 5.78 -4.56 1.04
N VAL A 103 5.94 -3.51 1.86
CA VAL A 103 6.11 -3.65 3.32
C VAL A 103 4.89 -4.31 3.97
N ALA A 104 3.68 -3.90 3.58
CA ALA A 104 2.44 -4.50 4.09
C ALA A 104 2.32 -5.98 3.70
N LEU A 105 2.71 -6.34 2.48
CA LEU A 105 2.75 -7.74 2.03
C LEU A 105 3.74 -8.57 2.84
N GLU A 106 4.96 -8.07 3.06
CA GLU A 106 5.95 -8.77 3.87
C GLU A 106 5.48 -8.95 5.32
N TYR A 107 4.91 -7.90 5.92
CA TYR A 107 4.31 -7.99 7.25
C TYR A 107 3.23 -9.08 7.31
N ALA A 108 2.35 -9.14 6.31
CA ALA A 108 1.27 -10.13 6.28
C ALA A 108 1.77 -11.56 6.04
N LEU A 109 2.89 -11.74 5.37
CA LEU A 109 3.54 -13.04 5.16
C LEU A 109 4.22 -13.54 6.44
N GLU A 110 4.86 -12.66 7.21
CA GLU A 110 5.58 -13.01 8.43
C GLU A 110 4.63 -13.15 9.65
N TRP A 111 3.63 -12.26 9.75
CA TRP A 111 2.67 -12.25 10.88
C TRP A 111 1.22 -12.25 10.39
N PRO A 112 0.76 -13.32 9.72
CA PRO A 112 -0.57 -13.35 9.13
C PRO A 112 -1.69 -13.13 10.15
N ASP A 113 -1.55 -13.59 11.37
CA ASP A 113 -2.60 -13.44 12.40
C ASP A 113 -2.75 -12.01 12.90
N SER A 114 -1.71 -11.19 12.75
CA SER A 114 -1.75 -9.77 13.08
C SER A 114 -2.37 -8.90 11.97
N VAL A 115 -2.80 -9.49 10.85
CA VAL A 115 -3.44 -8.77 9.75
C VAL A 115 -4.90 -9.19 9.60
N SER A 116 -5.81 -8.22 9.53
CA SER A 116 -7.24 -8.46 9.26
C SER A 116 -7.53 -8.45 7.75
N SER A 117 -6.99 -7.48 7.03
CA SER A 117 -7.14 -7.30 5.59
C SER A 117 -6.05 -6.38 5.03
N LEU A 118 -5.89 -6.37 3.70
CA LEU A 118 -4.92 -5.56 2.99
C LEU A 118 -5.60 -4.65 1.97
N VAL A 119 -5.11 -3.41 1.84
CA VAL A 119 -5.43 -2.50 0.73
C VAL A 119 -4.09 -2.08 0.10
N LEU A 120 -3.91 -2.38 -1.16
CA LEU A 120 -2.69 -2.14 -1.93
C LEU A 120 -2.96 -1.10 -3.01
N VAL A 121 -2.37 0.08 -2.90
CA VAL A 121 -2.57 1.20 -3.83
C VAL A 121 -1.33 1.38 -4.68
N ALA A 122 -1.41 1.07 -5.98
CA ALA A 122 -0.27 1.11 -6.89
C ALA A 122 0.98 0.43 -6.29
N SER A 123 0.79 -0.73 -5.65
CA SER A 123 1.80 -1.38 -4.83
C SER A 123 2.97 -1.90 -5.67
N ALA A 124 4.19 -1.66 -5.21
CA ALA A 124 5.31 -2.44 -5.70
C ALA A 124 5.19 -3.92 -5.27
N TYR A 125 5.89 -4.80 -5.97
CA TYR A 125 6.01 -6.21 -5.60
C TYR A 125 7.45 -6.69 -5.83
N ASP A 126 7.83 -7.74 -5.13
CA ASP A 126 9.06 -8.46 -5.38
C ASP A 126 8.73 -9.80 -6.05
N THR A 127 9.49 -10.17 -7.07
CA THR A 127 9.34 -11.47 -7.74
C THR A 127 9.58 -12.63 -6.79
N GLU A 128 10.39 -12.46 -5.75
CA GLU A 128 10.62 -13.45 -4.70
C GLU A 128 9.45 -13.57 -3.74
N GLN A 129 8.65 -12.51 -3.56
CA GLN A 129 7.43 -12.55 -2.73
C GLN A 129 6.29 -13.29 -3.43
N LEU A 130 6.15 -13.19 -4.76
CA LEU A 130 5.00 -13.71 -5.50
C LEU A 130 4.65 -15.18 -5.17
N PRO A 131 5.61 -16.14 -5.12
CA PRO A 131 5.29 -17.52 -4.74
C PRO A 131 4.78 -17.65 -3.30
N ARG A 132 5.29 -16.81 -2.37
CA ARG A 132 4.86 -16.81 -0.96
C ARG A 132 3.43 -16.27 -0.81
N LEU A 133 3.02 -15.33 -1.66
CA LEU A 133 1.69 -14.73 -1.66
C LEU A 133 0.57 -15.74 -1.94
N GLN A 134 0.89 -16.87 -2.60
CA GLN A 134 -0.09 -17.95 -2.83
C GLN A 134 -0.59 -18.59 -1.52
N ALA A 135 0.18 -18.49 -0.42
CA ALA A 135 -0.23 -18.95 0.90
C ALA A 135 -1.06 -17.91 1.68
N LEU A 136 -1.08 -16.66 1.25
CA LEU A 136 -1.79 -15.59 1.93
C LEU A 136 -3.32 -15.78 1.79
N ARG A 137 -4.02 -15.79 2.94
CA ARG A 137 -5.48 -15.99 3.02
C ARG A 137 -6.18 -14.75 3.61
N LYS A 138 -5.61 -13.58 3.41
CA LYS A 138 -6.19 -12.33 3.91
C LYS A 138 -6.96 -11.64 2.79
N PRO A 139 -8.19 -11.19 3.04
CA PRO A 139 -8.91 -10.38 2.07
C PRO A 139 -8.05 -9.20 1.64
N THR A 140 -7.88 -9.03 0.33
CA THR A 140 -6.98 -8.03 -0.23
C THR A 140 -7.67 -7.24 -1.33
N LEU A 141 -7.75 -5.92 -1.17
CA LEU A 141 -8.13 -4.98 -2.22
C LEU A 141 -6.87 -4.45 -2.90
N ILE A 142 -6.82 -4.52 -4.21
CA ILE A 142 -5.71 -4.03 -5.03
C ILE A 142 -6.27 -2.91 -5.91
N ILE A 143 -5.65 -1.72 -5.89
CA ILE A 143 -6.11 -0.54 -6.65
C ILE A 143 -4.96 -0.04 -7.52
N TYR A 144 -5.18 0.02 -8.83
CA TYR A 144 -4.23 0.57 -9.80
C TYR A 144 -4.90 1.56 -10.74
N ALA A 145 -4.10 2.39 -11.42
CA ALA A 145 -4.56 3.15 -12.58
C ALA A 145 -4.19 2.42 -13.88
N GLU A 146 -4.97 2.64 -14.92
CA GLU A 146 -4.72 2.07 -16.26
C GLU A 146 -3.34 2.47 -16.83
N ASP A 147 -2.90 3.69 -16.52
CA ASP A 147 -1.71 4.32 -17.07
C ASP A 147 -0.57 4.51 -16.04
N ASP A 148 -0.56 3.74 -14.94
CA ASP A 148 0.56 3.79 -13.99
C ASP A 148 1.85 3.35 -14.69
N MET A 149 2.78 4.28 -14.82
CA MET A 149 4.08 4.05 -15.48
C MET A 149 5.20 3.67 -14.49
N VAL A 150 4.93 3.73 -13.19
CA VAL A 150 5.92 3.41 -12.14
C VAL A 150 5.87 1.94 -11.78
N THR A 151 4.70 1.47 -11.31
CA THR A 151 4.53 0.06 -10.93
C THR A 151 3.82 -0.76 -12.00
N GLN A 152 3.26 -0.12 -13.01
CA GLN A 152 2.52 -0.67 -14.13
C GLN A 152 1.32 -1.55 -13.70
N LEU A 153 0.20 -1.42 -14.42
CA LEU A 153 -1.02 -2.19 -14.14
C LEU A 153 -0.79 -3.72 -14.13
N LYS A 154 0.20 -4.20 -14.88
CA LYS A 154 0.62 -5.61 -14.86
C LYS A 154 0.94 -6.12 -13.46
N ALA A 155 1.55 -5.30 -12.61
CA ALA A 155 1.82 -5.67 -11.22
C ALA A 155 0.53 -5.95 -10.45
N GLY A 156 -0.53 -5.17 -10.70
CA GLY A 156 -1.86 -5.40 -10.12
C GLY A 156 -2.42 -6.77 -10.48
N TYR A 157 -2.31 -7.17 -11.75
CA TYR A 157 -2.74 -8.49 -12.19
C TYR A 157 -1.91 -9.62 -11.60
N LEU A 158 -0.57 -9.45 -11.51
CA LEU A 158 0.31 -10.45 -10.89
C LEU A 158 0.00 -10.63 -9.40
N LEU A 159 -0.23 -9.55 -8.67
CA LEU A 159 -0.63 -9.60 -7.25
C LEU A 159 -1.99 -10.27 -7.09
N ARG A 160 -2.97 -9.92 -7.94
CA ARG A 160 -4.29 -10.55 -7.92
C ARG A 160 -4.21 -12.05 -8.18
N ASP A 161 -3.43 -12.48 -9.16
CA ASP A 161 -3.27 -13.88 -9.51
C ASP A 161 -2.52 -14.67 -8.43
N ALA A 162 -1.59 -14.01 -7.72
CA ALA A 162 -0.85 -14.61 -6.61
C ALA A 162 -1.67 -14.70 -5.31
N ILE A 163 -2.53 -13.72 -5.03
CA ILE A 163 -3.33 -13.66 -3.78
C ILE A 163 -4.74 -14.14 -4.07
N GLY A 164 -5.03 -15.42 -3.84
CA GLY A 164 -6.33 -16.04 -4.17
C GLY A 164 -7.56 -15.44 -3.46
N THR A 165 -7.36 -14.58 -2.45
CA THR A 165 -8.40 -13.85 -1.73
C THR A 165 -8.32 -12.36 -2.01
N SER A 166 -8.10 -11.97 -3.27
CA SER A 166 -7.95 -10.58 -3.65
C SER A 166 -8.96 -10.14 -4.71
N ARG A 167 -9.17 -8.83 -4.77
CA ARG A 167 -9.93 -8.12 -5.79
C ARG A 167 -9.10 -6.99 -6.35
N LEU A 168 -9.01 -6.89 -7.67
CA LEU A 168 -8.36 -5.78 -8.37
C LEU A 168 -9.41 -4.78 -8.83
N GLU A 169 -9.20 -3.50 -8.51
CA GLU A 169 -9.95 -2.35 -9.02
C GLU A 169 -9.00 -1.50 -9.87
N VAL A 170 -9.39 -1.27 -11.11
CA VAL A 170 -8.61 -0.46 -12.06
C VAL A 170 -9.30 0.88 -12.23
N LEU A 171 -8.64 1.95 -11.85
CA LEU A 171 -9.13 3.32 -12.02
C LEU A 171 -8.69 3.86 -13.38
N GLU A 172 -9.58 4.66 -13.99
CA GLU A 172 -9.26 5.38 -15.22
C GLU A 172 -7.99 6.22 -15.06
N ALA A 173 -7.27 6.35 -16.17
CA ALA A 173 -6.08 7.19 -16.27
C ALA A 173 -6.30 8.58 -15.65
N VAL A 174 -5.32 9.07 -14.92
CA VAL A 174 -5.30 10.46 -14.48
C VAL A 174 -5.06 11.32 -15.72
N ALA A 175 -5.91 12.33 -15.98
CA ALA A 175 -5.81 13.17 -17.15
C ALA A 175 -4.37 13.67 -17.33
N ARG A 176 -3.81 13.46 -18.53
CA ARG A 176 -2.45 13.90 -18.89
C ARG A 176 -2.43 15.42 -19.05
N ASP A 177 -2.38 16.12 -17.94
CA ASP A 177 -2.08 17.56 -17.96
C ASP A 177 -0.56 17.72 -18.06
N PRO A 178 -0.03 18.43 -19.09
CA PRO A 178 1.42 18.63 -19.25
C PRO A 178 2.11 19.32 -18.06
N ARG A 179 1.33 19.94 -17.17
CA ARG A 179 1.80 20.57 -15.93
C ARG A 179 2.11 19.57 -14.82
N TYR A 180 1.71 18.30 -14.98
CA TYR A 180 1.84 17.28 -13.98
C TYR A 180 2.83 16.20 -14.39
N ASP A 181 3.58 15.69 -13.43
CA ASP A 181 4.54 14.60 -13.59
C ASP A 181 3.81 13.28 -13.96
N PHE A 182 4.46 12.42 -14.73
CA PHE A 182 3.99 11.07 -15.09
C PHE A 182 3.66 10.17 -13.88
N ARG A 183 4.11 10.55 -12.68
CA ARG A 183 3.85 9.83 -11.43
C ARG A 183 2.45 10.04 -10.85
N MET A 184 1.63 10.88 -11.46
CA MET A 184 0.29 11.16 -10.93
C MET A 184 -0.59 9.92 -10.87
N SER A 185 -0.53 9.08 -11.89
CA SER A 185 -1.27 7.81 -11.93
C SER A 185 -0.75 6.77 -10.93
N HIS A 186 0.48 6.95 -10.43
CA HIS A 186 1.03 6.17 -9.33
C HIS A 186 0.59 6.68 -7.95
N ARG A 187 0.27 7.97 -7.84
CA ARG A 187 -0.14 8.62 -6.58
C ARG A 187 -1.67 8.71 -6.44
N LEU A 188 -2.33 7.59 -6.62
CA LEU A 188 -3.80 7.50 -6.60
C LEU A 188 -4.41 8.04 -5.30
N GLN A 189 -3.77 7.84 -4.15
CA GLN A 189 -4.19 8.38 -2.87
C GLN A 189 -4.23 9.92 -2.84
N SER A 190 -3.54 10.60 -3.75
CA SER A 190 -3.58 12.06 -3.90
C SER A 190 -4.48 12.50 -5.05
N PHE A 191 -4.35 11.90 -6.22
CA PHE A 191 -5.00 12.37 -7.45
C PHE A 191 -6.35 11.70 -7.74
N ARG A 192 -6.63 10.56 -7.12
CA ARG A 192 -7.91 9.84 -7.14
C ARG A 192 -8.43 9.58 -5.72
N ALA A 193 -8.08 10.47 -4.78
CA ALA A 193 -8.39 10.31 -3.36
C ALA A 193 -9.87 9.98 -3.07
N PRO A 194 -10.88 10.61 -3.70
CA PRO A 194 -12.27 10.25 -3.45
C PRO A 194 -12.59 8.80 -3.81
N GLN A 195 -12.09 8.31 -4.97
CA GLN A 195 -12.30 6.94 -5.41
C GLN A 195 -11.58 5.95 -4.51
N VAL A 196 -10.30 6.20 -4.18
CA VAL A 196 -9.50 5.36 -3.28
C VAL A 196 -10.14 5.31 -1.90
N LEU A 197 -10.59 6.45 -1.36
CA LEU A 197 -11.28 6.52 -0.07
C LEU A 197 -12.58 5.69 -0.08
N GLN A 198 -13.40 5.84 -1.12
CA GLN A 198 -14.67 5.11 -1.25
C GLN A 198 -14.43 3.60 -1.34
N LEU A 199 -13.53 3.15 -2.20
CA LEU A 199 -13.18 1.74 -2.38
C LEU A 199 -12.64 1.15 -1.07
N THR A 200 -11.69 1.86 -0.43
CA THR A 200 -11.09 1.43 0.84
C THR A 200 -12.16 1.32 1.94
N ARG A 201 -13.02 2.32 2.10
CA ARG A 201 -14.10 2.32 3.11
C ARG A 201 -15.08 1.17 2.87
N SER A 202 -15.51 0.98 1.63
CA SER A 202 -16.43 -0.11 1.25
C SER A 202 -15.81 -1.48 1.50
N PHE A 203 -14.54 -1.66 1.14
CA PHE A 203 -13.82 -2.91 1.35
C PHE A 203 -13.62 -3.20 2.84
N LEU A 204 -13.10 -2.25 3.62
CA LEU A 204 -12.81 -2.46 5.04
C LEU A 204 -14.05 -2.73 5.88
N SER A 205 -15.24 -2.28 5.44
CA SER A 205 -16.50 -2.57 6.14
C SER A 205 -16.95 -4.03 6.00
N ARG A 206 -16.57 -4.74 4.93
CA ARG A 206 -16.92 -6.15 4.65
C ARG A 206 -15.88 -6.84 3.76
N PRO A 207 -14.65 -7.05 4.24
CA PRO A 207 -13.54 -7.43 3.38
C PRO A 207 -13.76 -8.75 2.63
N SER A 208 -14.24 -9.79 3.34
CA SER A 208 -14.44 -11.12 2.75
C SER A 208 -15.54 -11.17 1.69
N ALA A 209 -16.56 -10.31 1.80
CA ALA A 209 -17.65 -10.29 0.84
C ALA A 209 -17.24 -9.65 -0.50
N MET A 210 -16.31 -8.69 -0.47
CA MET A 210 -15.88 -8.00 -1.68
C MET A 210 -14.90 -8.78 -2.55
N VAL A 211 -14.22 -9.79 -2.01
CA VAL A 211 -13.25 -10.59 -2.79
C VAL A 211 -13.89 -11.79 -3.50
N ALA A 212 -15.19 -12.02 -3.29
CA ALA A 212 -15.87 -13.23 -3.77
C ALA A 212 -16.25 -13.20 -5.26
N GLU A 213 -16.28 -12.04 -5.92
CA GLU A 213 -16.70 -11.90 -7.32
C GLU A 213 -15.72 -11.03 -8.12
N PRO A 214 -14.99 -11.57 -9.11
CA PRO A 214 -14.22 -10.74 -10.03
C PRO A 214 -15.17 -9.99 -11.00
N PRO A 215 -14.93 -8.70 -11.29
CA PRO A 215 -15.75 -7.95 -12.26
C PRO A 215 -15.59 -8.49 -13.68
N GLU A 216 -16.69 -8.55 -14.46
CA GLU A 216 -16.70 -9.08 -15.82
C GLU A 216 -15.78 -8.36 -16.83
N MET A 217 -15.52 -7.06 -16.63
CA MET A 217 -14.60 -6.25 -17.47
C MET A 217 -13.11 -6.56 -17.29
N GLU A 218 -12.74 -7.31 -16.28
CA GLU A 218 -11.34 -7.55 -15.91
C GLU A 218 -10.55 -8.34 -16.97
N ASN A 219 -11.21 -9.25 -17.70
CA ASN A 219 -10.53 -10.11 -18.68
C ASN A 219 -10.05 -9.36 -19.92
N GLU A 220 -10.73 -8.30 -20.34
CA GLU A 220 -10.37 -7.51 -21.53
C GLU A 220 -9.19 -6.58 -21.25
N LEU A 221 -9.21 -5.86 -20.13
CA LEU A 221 -8.12 -5.01 -19.66
C LEU A 221 -6.85 -5.83 -19.36
N ARG A 222 -7.01 -7.02 -18.77
CA ARG A 222 -5.91 -7.97 -18.54
C ARG A 222 -5.21 -8.35 -19.84
N GLY A 223 -5.97 -8.74 -20.86
CA GLY A 223 -5.41 -9.11 -22.17
C GLY A 223 -4.64 -7.97 -22.82
N GLN A 224 -5.04 -6.70 -22.60
CA GLN A 224 -4.36 -5.51 -23.10
C GLN A 224 -3.10 -5.20 -22.31
N ALA A 225 -3.15 -5.28 -20.97
CA ALA A 225 -2.01 -4.99 -20.09
C ALA A 225 -0.86 -6.00 -20.30
N LEU A 226 -1.18 -7.30 -20.42
CA LEU A 226 -0.17 -8.35 -20.61
C LEU A 226 0.50 -8.30 -21.99
N ARG A 227 -0.18 -7.77 -23.02
CA ARG A 227 0.38 -7.64 -24.38
C ARG A 227 1.30 -6.45 -24.57
N LYS A 228 1.15 -5.38 -23.77
CA LYS A 228 1.97 -4.16 -23.89
C LYS A 228 3.41 -4.33 -23.41
N ASP A 229 3.72 -5.36 -22.66
CA ASP A 229 5.00 -5.53 -21.99
C ASP A 229 5.97 -6.49 -22.65
N ASP A 230 5.55 -7.26 -23.68
CA ASP A 230 6.48 -8.10 -24.45
C ASP A 230 7.51 -7.28 -25.27
N GLU A 231 7.34 -5.95 -25.31
CA GLU A 231 8.19 -5.06 -26.12
C GLU A 231 9.16 -4.15 -25.36
N LYS A 232 9.19 -4.07 -24.02
CA LYS A 232 10.12 -3.16 -23.31
C LYS A 232 10.56 -3.63 -21.93
N ASP A 233 11.86 -3.49 -21.72
CA ASP A 233 12.65 -3.62 -20.46
C ASP A 233 11.92 -3.36 -19.14
N GLY A 234 12.18 -4.22 -18.15
CA GLY A 234 11.59 -4.25 -16.81
C GLY A 234 11.44 -2.91 -16.04
N PRO A 235 10.77 -2.91 -14.91
CA PRO A 235 10.26 -1.71 -14.25
C PRO A 235 11.35 -0.68 -13.94
N ILE A 236 11.04 0.59 -14.19
CA ILE A 236 11.95 1.75 -14.10
C ILE A 236 12.62 1.88 -12.73
N TRP A 237 11.97 1.43 -11.66
CA TRP A 237 12.51 1.48 -10.31
C TRP A 237 13.73 0.56 -10.07
N LYS A 238 13.92 -0.50 -10.88
CA LYS A 238 15.17 -1.30 -10.84
C LYS A 238 16.39 -0.56 -11.41
N LYS A 239 16.16 0.56 -12.13
CA LYS A 239 17.24 1.35 -12.76
C LYS A 239 17.74 2.50 -11.87
N SER A 240 17.14 2.73 -10.70
CA SER A 240 17.43 3.86 -9.80
C SER A 240 17.92 3.47 -8.41
N ALA A 241 18.45 2.26 -8.23
CA ALA A 241 19.26 1.96 -7.05
C ALA A 241 20.67 2.53 -7.26
N PRO A 242 21.20 3.33 -6.29
CA PRO A 242 22.56 3.86 -6.36
C PRO A 242 23.61 2.78 -6.26
#